data_423d986c455f3f9482d566d26467900d
#
_entry.id   423d986c455f3f9482d566d26467900d
#
_cell.length_a   1.000
_cell.length_b   1.000
_cell.length_c   1.000
_cell.angle_alpha   90.00
_cell.angle_beta   90.00
_cell.angle_gamma   90.00
#
_symmetry.space_group_name_H-M   'P 1'
#
loop_
_entity.id
_entity.type
_entity.pdbx_description
1 polymer ?
#
loop_
_entity_poly.entity_id
_entity_poly.type
_entity_poly.pdbx_seq_one_letter_code
_entity_poly.pdbx_strand_id
1 'polypeptide(L)'
;MKIKEEFKKLIPPLTTEEFKQLEDNCLAEGIREKIITWNGFIIDGHNRFEISERWNLDYQTESKHFANEEAVKEWMILNQFGRRNLSNYQRSVLALELEDVFSKKAKESKSEKVAHFRNTGEVLATLPTLDTRKELSNVAQVGERTLAKVKKIQEKAPEEVKAKLRTGEVSINAAYKEIKKEEKKEEIREERRILAEEGSKKEIEIDFRLGDFEEVFADIEDGSIDCIITDPPYPKEFIECWSKLSRFAKRVLKPNGFCIAYSGQMHLPEVIKRMNEHLDYYWTFA
;
A
#
# COMPACT_ATOMS: atom_id res chain seq x y z
N MET A 1 -15.27 36.03 -15.56
CA MET A 1 -15.62 34.61 -15.48
C MET A 1 -15.35 34.09 -14.10
N LYS A 2 -15.90 32.92 -13.72
CA LYS A 2 -15.68 32.34 -12.38
C LYS A 2 -14.88 31.04 -12.50
N ILE A 3 -13.95 30.83 -11.57
CA ILE A 3 -13.25 29.55 -11.44
C ILE A 3 -13.92 28.79 -10.29
N LYS A 4 -14.26 27.50 -10.52
CA LYS A 4 -14.73 26.59 -9.50
C LYS A 4 -13.55 25.69 -9.10
N GLU A 5 -13.17 25.71 -7.82
CA GLU A 5 -11.99 24.95 -7.35
C GLU A 5 -12.09 23.46 -7.62
N GLU A 6 -13.30 22.88 -7.55
CA GLU A 6 -13.53 21.48 -7.91
C GLU A 6 -13.18 21.18 -9.37
N PHE A 7 -13.47 22.09 -10.29
CA PHE A 7 -13.13 21.94 -11.71
C PHE A 7 -11.63 22.13 -11.94
N LYS A 8 -11.02 23.10 -11.24
CA LYS A 8 -9.57 23.35 -11.35
C LYS A 8 -8.75 22.13 -10.92
N LYS A 9 -9.18 21.40 -9.90
CA LYS A 9 -8.51 20.17 -9.41
C LYS A 9 -8.50 19.02 -10.43
N LEU A 10 -9.47 18.99 -11.36
CA LEU A 10 -9.52 17.98 -12.42
C LEU A 10 -8.51 18.24 -13.56
N ILE A 11 -7.79 19.35 -13.50
CA ILE A 11 -6.80 19.70 -14.50
C ILE A 11 -5.41 19.47 -13.88
N PRO A 12 -4.62 18.52 -14.39
CA PRO A 12 -3.26 18.33 -13.92
C PRO A 12 -2.46 19.63 -14.04
N PRO A 13 -1.76 20.04 -12.98
CA PRO A 13 -0.94 21.24 -13.04
C PRO A 13 0.13 21.11 -14.12
N LEU A 14 0.44 22.21 -14.78
CA LEU A 14 1.60 22.29 -15.67
C LEU A 14 2.89 22.34 -14.83
N THR A 15 3.97 21.82 -15.37
CA THR A 15 5.29 22.11 -14.82
C THR A 15 5.64 23.59 -15.00
N THR A 16 6.65 24.07 -14.29
CA THR A 16 7.07 25.48 -14.40
C THR A 16 7.51 25.80 -15.83
N GLU A 17 8.21 24.87 -16.48
CA GLU A 17 8.66 25.02 -17.87
C GLU A 17 7.49 25.03 -18.85
N GLU A 18 6.52 24.10 -18.70
CA GLU A 18 5.32 24.05 -19.54
C GLU A 18 4.48 25.32 -19.39
N PHE A 19 4.31 25.82 -18.15
CA PHE A 19 3.57 27.03 -17.92
C PHE A 19 4.26 28.25 -18.55
N LYS A 20 5.58 28.36 -18.40
CA LYS A 20 6.37 29.40 -19.02
C LYS A 20 6.28 29.37 -20.55
N GLN A 21 6.41 28.18 -21.14
CA GLN A 21 6.26 28.00 -22.58
C GLN A 21 4.88 28.42 -23.07
N LEU A 22 3.81 28.10 -22.33
CA LEU A 22 2.45 28.51 -22.64
C LEU A 22 2.32 30.06 -22.55
N GLU A 23 2.90 30.66 -21.49
CA GLU A 23 2.90 32.12 -21.30
C GLU A 23 3.62 32.84 -22.44
N ASP A 24 4.82 32.38 -22.80
CA ASP A 24 5.60 32.94 -23.93
C ASP A 24 4.80 32.87 -25.24
N ASN A 25 4.14 31.73 -25.51
CA ASN A 25 3.31 31.55 -26.70
C ASN A 25 2.10 32.50 -26.68
N CYS A 26 1.42 32.65 -25.55
CA CYS A 26 0.29 33.58 -25.41
C CYS A 26 0.69 35.04 -25.58
N LEU A 27 1.88 35.42 -25.11
CA LEU A 27 2.42 36.77 -25.29
C LEU A 27 2.82 37.06 -26.76
N ALA A 28 3.38 36.07 -27.46
CA ALA A 28 3.82 36.22 -28.84
C ALA A 28 2.66 36.23 -29.83
N GLU A 29 1.62 35.42 -29.64
CA GLU A 29 0.61 35.13 -30.66
C GLU A 29 -0.82 35.36 -30.17
N GLY A 30 -1.00 35.83 -28.94
CA GLY A 30 -2.31 35.94 -28.29
C GLY A 30 -2.90 34.60 -27.87
N ILE A 31 -4.10 34.65 -27.31
CA ILE A 31 -4.82 33.43 -26.89
C ILE A 31 -5.61 32.88 -28.08
N ARG A 32 -5.04 31.89 -28.73
CA ARG A 32 -5.61 31.29 -29.95
C ARG A 32 -6.84 30.44 -29.70
N GLU A 33 -6.80 29.61 -28.66
CA GLU A 33 -7.90 28.70 -28.36
C GLU A 33 -8.87 29.34 -27.38
N LYS A 34 -10.15 29.18 -27.67
CA LYS A 34 -11.24 29.68 -26.81
C LYS A 34 -11.19 29.09 -25.42
N ILE A 35 -11.58 29.87 -24.44
CA ILE A 35 -11.83 29.40 -23.07
C ILE A 35 -13.24 28.82 -23.05
N ILE A 36 -13.34 27.53 -22.66
CA ILE A 36 -14.63 26.84 -22.62
C ILE A 36 -15.28 27.05 -21.27
N THR A 37 -16.58 27.39 -21.30
CA THR A 37 -17.35 27.67 -20.09
C THR A 37 -18.65 26.87 -20.02
N TRP A 38 -19.13 26.66 -18.79
CA TRP A 38 -20.46 26.15 -18.50
C TRP A 38 -21.09 26.95 -17.37
N ASN A 39 -22.30 27.49 -17.58
CA ASN A 39 -23.00 28.35 -16.59
C ASN A 39 -22.11 29.45 -15.99
N GLY A 40 -21.22 30.05 -16.81
CA GLY A 40 -20.31 31.10 -16.38
C GLY A 40 -19.05 30.64 -15.64
N PHE A 41 -18.87 29.33 -15.42
CA PHE A 41 -17.66 28.73 -14.88
C PHE A 41 -16.74 28.23 -15.99
N ILE A 42 -15.45 28.38 -15.79
CA ILE A 42 -14.44 27.86 -16.72
C ILE A 42 -14.34 26.32 -16.54
N ILE A 43 -14.42 25.59 -17.64
CA ILE A 43 -14.29 24.13 -17.69
C ILE A 43 -13.12 23.67 -18.55
N ASP A 44 -12.56 24.54 -19.40
CA ASP A 44 -11.27 24.33 -20.09
C ASP A 44 -10.60 25.69 -20.33
N GLY A 45 -9.25 25.72 -20.31
CA GLY A 45 -8.45 26.90 -20.56
C GLY A 45 -8.10 27.71 -19.28
N HIS A 46 -8.13 27.10 -18.09
CA HIS A 46 -7.81 27.78 -16.81
C HIS A 46 -6.43 28.47 -16.83
N ASN A 47 -5.39 27.82 -17.35
CA ASN A 47 -4.05 28.41 -17.42
C ASN A 47 -4.02 29.60 -18.43
N ARG A 48 -4.71 29.48 -19.55
CA ARG A 48 -4.83 30.57 -20.53
C ARG A 48 -5.59 31.77 -19.96
N PHE A 49 -6.63 31.49 -19.18
CA PHE A 49 -7.37 32.53 -18.48
C PHE A 49 -6.48 33.23 -17.42
N GLU A 50 -5.70 32.48 -16.65
CA GLU A 50 -4.75 33.05 -15.68
C GLU A 50 -3.73 33.96 -16.36
N ILE A 51 -3.17 33.52 -17.50
CA ILE A 51 -2.23 34.32 -18.30
C ILE A 51 -2.91 35.57 -18.86
N SER A 52 -4.16 35.46 -19.36
CA SER A 52 -4.90 36.60 -19.88
C SER A 52 -5.15 37.68 -18.83
N GLU A 53 -5.54 37.27 -17.62
CA GLU A 53 -5.76 38.22 -16.51
C GLU A 53 -4.44 38.88 -16.07
N ARG A 54 -3.34 38.10 -16.07
CA ARG A 54 -2.02 38.63 -15.68
C ARG A 54 -1.46 39.69 -16.65
N TRP A 55 -1.67 39.44 -17.95
CA TRP A 55 -1.06 40.24 -19.01
C TRP A 55 -2.05 41.07 -19.80
N ASN A 56 -3.30 41.12 -19.35
CA ASN A 56 -4.42 41.84 -19.99
C ASN A 56 -4.55 41.49 -21.48
N LEU A 57 -4.52 40.20 -21.80
CA LEU A 57 -4.67 39.73 -23.18
C LEU A 57 -6.12 39.44 -23.52
N ASP A 58 -6.52 39.78 -24.75
CA ASP A 58 -7.84 39.44 -25.24
C ASP A 58 -8.01 37.92 -25.44
N TYR A 59 -9.20 37.43 -25.11
CA TYR A 59 -9.55 36.01 -25.30
C TYR A 59 -10.99 35.86 -25.77
N GLN A 60 -11.23 34.75 -26.45
CA GLN A 60 -12.58 34.33 -26.87
C GLN A 60 -13.11 33.26 -25.92
N THR A 61 -14.44 33.21 -25.77
CA THR A 61 -15.12 32.20 -24.97
C THR A 61 -16.08 31.39 -25.79
N GLU A 62 -16.31 30.14 -25.39
CA GLU A 62 -17.33 29.26 -25.92
C GLU A 62 -18.10 28.62 -24.78
N SER A 63 -19.43 28.76 -24.78
CA SER A 63 -20.27 28.12 -23.78
C SER A 63 -20.74 26.76 -24.24
N LYS A 64 -20.55 25.72 -23.44
CA LYS A 64 -21.09 24.38 -23.69
C LYS A 64 -22.27 24.10 -22.76
N HIS A 65 -23.19 23.27 -23.23
CA HIS A 65 -24.36 22.85 -22.49
C HIS A 65 -24.18 21.40 -22.01
N PHE A 66 -24.40 21.19 -20.71
CA PHE A 66 -24.39 19.88 -20.06
C PHE A 66 -25.62 19.74 -19.18
N ALA A 67 -26.14 18.52 -19.03
CA ALA A 67 -27.34 18.25 -18.25
C ALA A 67 -27.13 18.54 -16.74
N ASN A 68 -25.95 18.27 -16.24
CA ASN A 68 -25.58 18.44 -14.84
C ASN A 68 -24.04 18.56 -14.68
N GLU A 69 -23.61 18.81 -13.46
CA GLU A 69 -22.19 18.97 -13.11
C GLU A 69 -21.38 17.66 -13.30
N GLU A 70 -21.99 16.50 -13.10
CA GLU A 70 -21.35 15.21 -13.29
C GLU A 70 -20.95 15.01 -14.76
N ALA A 71 -21.83 15.40 -15.70
CA ALA A 71 -21.53 15.37 -17.12
C ALA A 71 -20.41 16.35 -17.50
N VAL A 72 -20.32 17.49 -16.81
CA VAL A 72 -19.20 18.43 -16.98
C VAL A 72 -17.89 17.81 -16.52
N LYS A 73 -17.85 17.22 -15.34
CA LYS A 73 -16.64 16.58 -14.79
C LYS A 73 -16.16 15.43 -15.69
N GLU A 74 -17.09 14.59 -16.14
CA GLU A 74 -16.80 13.52 -17.09
C GLU A 74 -16.18 14.06 -18.40
N TRP A 75 -16.79 15.09 -18.98
CA TRP A 75 -16.27 15.73 -20.19
C TRP A 75 -14.89 16.34 -19.95
N MET A 76 -14.69 17.04 -18.86
CA MET A 76 -13.39 17.66 -18.51
C MET A 76 -12.29 16.62 -18.45
N ILE A 77 -12.52 15.50 -17.76
CA ILE A 77 -11.53 14.42 -17.59
C ILE A 77 -11.23 13.77 -18.94
N LEU A 78 -12.24 13.42 -19.71
CA LEU A 78 -12.07 12.84 -21.05
C LEU A 78 -11.31 13.78 -22.00
N ASN A 79 -11.57 15.09 -21.90
CA ASN A 79 -10.87 16.11 -22.70
C ASN A 79 -9.36 16.17 -22.35
N GLN A 80 -8.97 15.97 -21.06
CA GLN A 80 -7.56 15.89 -20.66
C GLN A 80 -6.84 14.69 -21.28
N PHE A 81 -7.50 13.53 -21.36
CA PHE A 81 -6.92 12.32 -21.99
C PHE A 81 -6.61 12.51 -23.47
N GLY A 82 -7.39 13.31 -24.19
CA GLY A 82 -7.18 13.60 -25.60
C GLY A 82 -6.11 14.65 -25.89
N ARG A 83 -5.80 15.51 -24.96
CA ARG A 83 -4.95 16.71 -25.19
C ARG A 83 -3.58 16.67 -24.57
N ARG A 84 -3.31 15.79 -23.60
CA ARG A 84 -2.07 15.78 -22.82
C ARG A 84 -1.40 14.42 -22.82
N ASN A 85 -0.07 14.45 -22.80
CA ASN A 85 0.74 13.24 -22.61
C ASN A 85 0.83 12.89 -21.11
N LEU A 86 -0.30 12.42 -20.56
CA LEU A 86 -0.42 12.06 -19.15
C LEU A 86 0.26 10.72 -18.85
N SER A 87 1.00 10.65 -17.74
CA SER A 87 1.54 9.40 -17.22
C SER A 87 0.43 8.44 -16.78
N ASN A 88 0.71 7.15 -16.70
CA ASN A 88 -0.26 6.15 -16.20
C ASN A 88 -0.78 6.48 -14.79
N TYR A 89 0.05 7.10 -13.95
CA TYR A 89 -0.36 7.56 -12.63
C TYR A 89 -1.39 8.69 -12.73
N GLN A 90 -1.08 9.75 -13.50
CA GLN A 90 -1.99 10.88 -13.70
C GLN A 90 -3.31 10.46 -14.33
N ARG A 91 -3.27 9.58 -15.35
CA ARG A 91 -4.46 9.00 -15.98
C ARG A 91 -5.33 8.24 -14.96
N SER A 92 -4.69 7.42 -14.13
CA SER A 92 -5.39 6.65 -13.09
C SER A 92 -6.03 7.56 -12.04
N VAL A 93 -5.31 8.60 -11.58
CA VAL A 93 -5.86 9.58 -10.61
C VAL A 93 -7.09 10.28 -11.17
N LEU A 94 -7.01 10.79 -12.40
CA LEU A 94 -8.14 11.45 -13.04
C LEU A 94 -9.35 10.51 -13.25
N ALA A 95 -9.09 9.25 -13.63
CA ALA A 95 -10.17 8.28 -13.79
C ALA A 95 -10.86 7.97 -12.44
N LEU A 96 -10.10 7.92 -11.33
CA LEU A 96 -10.67 7.70 -10.01
C LEU A 96 -11.62 8.81 -9.57
N GLU A 97 -11.45 10.05 -10.05
CA GLU A 97 -12.41 11.15 -9.81
C GLU A 97 -13.80 10.88 -10.43
N LEU A 98 -13.90 9.95 -11.39
CA LEU A 98 -15.16 9.50 -11.98
C LEU A 98 -15.77 8.29 -11.24
N GLU A 99 -15.16 7.78 -10.18
CA GLU A 99 -15.61 6.56 -9.49
C GLU A 99 -17.07 6.68 -9.01
N ASP A 100 -17.42 7.81 -8.42
CA ASP A 100 -18.78 8.06 -7.93
C ASP A 100 -19.79 8.13 -9.08
N VAL A 101 -19.42 8.76 -10.20
CA VAL A 101 -20.27 8.87 -11.39
C VAL A 101 -20.56 7.48 -11.98
N PHE A 102 -19.54 6.67 -12.17
CA PHE A 102 -19.71 5.31 -12.70
C PHE A 102 -20.41 4.37 -11.71
N SER A 103 -20.17 4.56 -10.40
CA SER A 103 -20.87 3.80 -9.35
C SER A 103 -22.37 4.10 -9.32
N LYS A 104 -22.76 5.37 -9.48
CA LYS A 104 -24.17 5.77 -9.59
C LYS A 104 -24.80 5.16 -10.86
N LYS A 105 -24.18 5.32 -12.03
CA LYS A 105 -24.63 4.72 -13.29
C LYS A 105 -24.80 3.20 -13.18
N ALA A 106 -23.87 2.51 -12.51
CA ALA A 106 -23.95 1.07 -12.28
C ALA A 106 -25.13 0.66 -11.36
N LYS A 107 -25.39 1.45 -10.30
CA LYS A 107 -26.56 1.22 -9.41
C LYS A 107 -27.87 1.45 -10.13
N GLU A 108 -27.99 2.52 -10.92
CA GLU A 108 -29.16 2.85 -11.72
C GLU A 108 -29.46 1.73 -12.72
N SER A 109 -28.47 1.28 -13.49
CA SER A 109 -28.59 0.17 -14.41
C SER A 109 -29.05 -1.14 -13.74
N LYS A 110 -28.55 -1.44 -12.53
CA LYS A 110 -29.02 -2.59 -11.74
C LYS A 110 -30.46 -2.43 -11.29
N SER A 111 -30.82 -1.23 -10.83
CA SER A 111 -32.18 -0.91 -10.39
C SER A 111 -33.18 -1.06 -11.52
N GLU A 112 -32.87 -0.56 -12.71
CA GLU A 112 -33.69 -0.69 -13.91
C GLU A 112 -33.88 -2.16 -14.31
N LYS A 113 -32.83 -2.98 -14.29
CA LYS A 113 -32.92 -4.42 -14.55
C LYS A 113 -33.85 -5.11 -13.57
N VAL A 114 -33.73 -4.81 -12.27
CA VAL A 114 -34.58 -5.40 -11.23
C VAL A 114 -36.02 -4.94 -11.39
N ALA A 115 -36.26 -3.67 -11.68
CA ALA A 115 -37.60 -3.14 -11.92
C ALA A 115 -38.26 -3.77 -13.16
N HIS A 116 -37.50 -3.92 -14.25
CA HIS A 116 -37.98 -4.59 -15.46
C HIS A 116 -38.34 -6.05 -15.16
N PHE A 117 -37.46 -6.82 -14.52
CA PHE A 117 -37.73 -8.21 -14.16
C PHE A 117 -38.99 -8.36 -13.26
N ARG A 118 -39.18 -7.46 -12.28
CA ARG A 118 -40.36 -7.47 -11.42
C ARG A 118 -41.65 -7.22 -12.18
N ASN A 119 -41.59 -6.36 -13.23
CA ASN A 119 -42.78 -5.97 -13.97
C ASN A 119 -43.10 -6.93 -15.12
N THR A 120 -42.13 -7.57 -15.75
CA THR A 120 -42.31 -8.40 -16.94
C THR A 120 -42.00 -9.88 -16.73
N GLY A 121 -41.29 -10.25 -15.70
CA GLY A 121 -40.73 -11.60 -15.51
C GLY A 121 -39.58 -11.95 -16.44
N GLU A 122 -39.13 -11.02 -17.30
CA GLU A 122 -38.10 -11.24 -18.31
C GLU A 122 -36.77 -10.56 -17.87
N VAL A 123 -35.65 -11.22 -18.16
CA VAL A 123 -34.33 -10.66 -17.93
C VAL A 123 -33.98 -9.70 -19.06
N LEU A 124 -33.77 -8.44 -18.73
CA LEU A 124 -33.32 -7.43 -19.70
C LEU A 124 -31.85 -7.69 -20.08
N ALA A 125 -31.63 -8.55 -21.07
CA ALA A 125 -30.28 -8.95 -21.50
C ALA A 125 -29.49 -7.82 -22.19
N THR A 126 -30.17 -6.76 -22.63
CA THR A 126 -29.62 -5.69 -23.48
C THR A 126 -28.90 -4.58 -22.70
N LEU A 127 -29.15 -4.43 -21.38
CA LEU A 127 -28.42 -3.44 -20.58
C LEU A 127 -27.09 -4.04 -20.09
N PRO A 128 -25.93 -3.49 -20.45
CA PRO A 128 -24.64 -3.97 -19.97
C PRO A 128 -24.56 -3.85 -18.45
N THR A 129 -23.99 -4.86 -17.81
CA THR A 129 -23.66 -4.75 -16.39
C THR A 129 -22.41 -3.89 -16.29
N LEU A 130 -22.57 -2.63 -15.88
CA LEU A 130 -21.45 -1.71 -15.69
C LEU A 130 -20.59 -2.20 -14.51
N ASP A 131 -19.37 -2.65 -14.84
CA ASP A 131 -18.33 -2.88 -13.87
C ASP A 131 -17.52 -1.58 -13.72
N THR A 132 -17.74 -0.88 -12.61
CA THR A 132 -17.12 0.42 -12.36
C THR A 132 -15.60 0.38 -12.49
N ARG A 133 -14.96 -0.70 -12.02
CA ARG A 133 -13.50 -0.84 -12.10
C ARG A 133 -13.03 -0.98 -13.54
N LYS A 134 -13.73 -1.80 -14.30
CA LYS A 134 -13.42 -2.04 -15.72
C LYS A 134 -13.60 -0.77 -16.53
N GLU A 135 -14.70 -0.04 -16.32
CA GLU A 135 -14.95 1.22 -17.01
C GLU A 135 -13.89 2.27 -16.69
N LEU A 136 -13.54 2.44 -15.40
CA LEU A 136 -12.47 3.35 -15.01
C LEU A 136 -11.11 2.96 -15.60
N SER A 137 -10.80 1.66 -15.68
CA SER A 137 -9.55 1.20 -16.28
C SER A 137 -9.49 1.46 -17.79
N ASN A 138 -10.63 1.30 -18.49
CA ASN A 138 -10.77 1.62 -19.91
C ASN A 138 -10.58 3.11 -20.16
N VAL A 139 -11.24 3.96 -19.37
CA VAL A 139 -11.12 5.43 -19.48
C VAL A 139 -9.67 5.88 -19.23
N ALA A 140 -9.03 5.35 -18.19
CA ALA A 140 -7.64 5.64 -17.88
C ALA A 140 -6.65 5.06 -18.91
N GLN A 141 -7.07 4.08 -19.71
CA GLN A 141 -6.21 3.28 -20.60
C GLN A 141 -5.05 2.60 -19.82
N VAL A 142 -5.36 2.08 -18.62
CA VAL A 142 -4.45 1.32 -17.80
C VAL A 142 -5.08 0.00 -17.37
N GLY A 143 -4.27 -0.97 -16.97
CA GLY A 143 -4.83 -2.23 -16.45
C GLY A 143 -5.51 -2.03 -15.08
N GLU A 144 -6.57 -2.80 -14.82
CA GLU A 144 -7.33 -2.75 -13.55
C GLU A 144 -6.44 -2.90 -12.31
N ARG A 145 -5.40 -3.73 -12.40
CA ARG A 145 -4.42 -3.89 -11.32
C ARG A 145 -3.62 -2.61 -11.05
N THR A 146 -3.30 -1.85 -12.09
CA THR A 146 -2.61 -0.57 -11.96
C THR A 146 -3.51 0.46 -11.32
N LEU A 147 -4.77 0.53 -11.76
CA LEU A 147 -5.78 1.40 -11.17
C LEU A 147 -5.98 1.11 -9.67
N ALA A 148 -6.10 -0.17 -9.29
CA ALA A 148 -6.23 -0.57 -7.90
C ALA A 148 -5.01 -0.18 -7.03
N LYS A 149 -3.78 -0.29 -7.58
CA LYS A 149 -2.58 0.18 -6.90
C LYS A 149 -2.60 1.69 -6.70
N VAL A 150 -2.97 2.45 -7.73
CA VAL A 150 -3.04 3.91 -7.65
C VAL A 150 -4.12 4.35 -6.66
N LYS A 151 -5.28 3.71 -6.63
CA LYS A 151 -6.33 3.97 -5.63
C LYS A 151 -5.77 3.82 -4.21
N LYS A 152 -5.10 2.72 -3.93
CA LYS A 152 -4.47 2.48 -2.62
C LYS A 152 -3.38 3.51 -2.29
N ILE A 153 -2.61 3.93 -3.28
CA ILE A 153 -1.60 5.00 -3.12
C ILE A 153 -2.29 6.32 -2.77
N GLN A 154 -3.41 6.67 -3.44
CA GLN A 154 -4.16 7.89 -3.14
C GLN A 154 -4.70 7.90 -1.71
N GLU A 155 -5.14 6.75 -1.20
CA GLU A 155 -5.67 6.60 0.16
C GLU A 155 -4.59 6.67 1.24
N LYS A 156 -3.39 6.10 0.99
CA LYS A 156 -2.40 5.83 2.05
C LYS A 156 -1.06 6.53 1.92
N ALA A 157 -0.67 6.97 0.72
CA ALA A 157 0.64 7.58 0.53
C ALA A 157 0.69 9.02 1.02
N PRO A 158 1.82 9.46 1.62
CA PRO A 158 2.10 10.86 1.90
C PRO A 158 2.13 11.70 0.62
N GLU A 159 1.81 13.01 0.75
CA GLU A 159 1.74 13.90 -0.41
C GLU A 159 3.08 14.03 -1.16
N GLU A 160 4.21 13.91 -0.45
CA GLU A 160 5.54 13.89 -1.08
C GLU A 160 5.71 12.74 -2.07
N VAL A 161 5.22 11.54 -1.72
CA VAL A 161 5.27 10.36 -2.61
C VAL A 161 4.34 10.56 -3.80
N LYS A 162 3.16 11.16 -3.60
CA LYS A 162 2.24 11.50 -4.69
C LYS A 162 2.84 12.54 -5.63
N ALA A 163 3.58 13.53 -5.11
CA ALA A 163 4.30 14.50 -5.92
C ALA A 163 5.37 13.83 -6.80
N LYS A 164 6.20 12.94 -6.23
CA LYS A 164 7.21 12.18 -6.97
C LYS A 164 6.63 11.24 -8.02
N LEU A 165 5.42 10.73 -7.79
CA LEU A 165 4.68 9.95 -8.79
C LEU A 165 4.18 10.81 -9.94
N ARG A 166 3.78 12.07 -9.68
CA ARG A 166 3.37 13.03 -10.73
C ARG A 166 4.52 13.41 -11.64
N THR A 167 5.73 13.58 -11.07
CA THR A 167 6.95 13.89 -11.84
C THR A 167 7.59 12.67 -12.50
N GLY A 168 7.18 11.46 -12.13
CA GLY A 168 7.76 10.21 -12.64
C GLY A 168 9.06 9.77 -11.96
N GLU A 169 9.50 10.47 -10.91
CA GLU A 169 10.69 10.11 -10.12
C GLU A 169 10.52 8.75 -9.41
N VAL A 170 9.29 8.40 -9.05
CA VAL A 170 8.95 7.14 -8.41
C VAL A 170 7.92 6.40 -9.25
N SER A 171 8.09 5.09 -9.42
CA SER A 171 7.12 4.26 -10.12
C SER A 171 5.93 3.87 -9.24
N ILE A 172 4.75 3.62 -9.85
CA ILE A 172 3.56 3.12 -9.16
C ILE A 172 3.87 1.84 -8.37
N ASN A 173 4.67 0.93 -8.95
CA ASN A 173 5.01 -0.32 -8.31
C ASN A 173 5.92 -0.13 -7.08
N ALA A 174 6.88 0.78 -7.15
CA ALA A 174 7.76 1.09 -6.03
C ALA A 174 6.97 1.69 -4.86
N ALA A 175 6.15 2.72 -5.12
CA ALA A 175 5.30 3.34 -4.10
C ALA A 175 4.32 2.35 -3.47
N TYR A 176 3.68 1.50 -4.26
CA TYR A 176 2.77 0.46 -3.76
C TYR A 176 3.48 -0.57 -2.88
N LYS A 177 4.72 -0.96 -3.25
CA LYS A 177 5.53 -1.91 -2.48
C LYS A 177 5.89 -1.35 -1.10
N GLU A 178 6.23 -0.07 -1.02
CA GLU A 178 6.52 0.58 0.28
C GLU A 178 5.27 0.65 1.17
N ILE A 179 4.11 1.00 0.62
CA ILE A 179 2.85 0.97 1.38
C ILE A 179 2.57 -0.43 1.93
N LYS A 180 2.74 -1.47 1.10
CA LYS A 180 2.53 -2.86 1.54
C LYS A 180 3.50 -3.28 2.64
N LYS A 181 4.74 -2.81 2.58
CA LYS A 181 5.75 -3.09 3.59
C LYS A 181 5.41 -2.43 4.93
N GLU A 182 4.94 -1.18 4.90
CA GLU A 182 4.51 -0.48 6.12
C GLU A 182 3.25 -1.12 6.71
N GLU A 183 2.24 -1.48 5.91
CA GLU A 183 1.06 -2.21 6.38
C GLU A 183 1.43 -3.51 7.10
N LYS A 184 2.35 -4.29 6.51
CA LYS A 184 2.80 -5.53 7.13
C LYS A 184 3.54 -5.29 8.44
N LYS A 185 4.32 -4.21 8.54
CA LYS A 185 4.97 -3.84 9.80
C LYS A 185 3.96 -3.45 10.88
N GLU A 186 2.93 -2.68 10.51
CA GLU A 186 1.86 -2.30 11.44
C GLU A 186 1.07 -3.52 11.92
N GLU A 187 0.73 -4.44 11.01
CA GLU A 187 0.05 -5.69 11.33
C GLU A 187 0.87 -6.51 12.35
N ILE A 188 2.18 -6.69 12.10
CA ILE A 188 3.08 -7.39 13.03
C ILE A 188 3.20 -6.66 14.38
N ARG A 189 3.21 -5.32 14.38
CA ARG A 189 3.25 -4.54 15.63
C ARG A 189 1.97 -4.74 16.45
N GLU A 190 0.84 -4.73 15.78
CA GLU A 190 -0.46 -4.92 16.43
C GLU A 190 -0.61 -6.33 16.98
N GLU A 191 -0.24 -7.36 16.20
CA GLU A 191 -0.21 -8.75 16.69
C GLU A 191 0.68 -8.89 17.93
N ARG A 192 1.87 -8.29 17.91
CA ARG A 192 2.79 -8.31 19.07
C ARG A 192 2.21 -7.58 20.27
N ARG A 193 1.47 -6.48 20.07
CA ARG A 193 0.81 -5.73 21.14
C ARG A 193 -0.26 -6.59 21.79
N ILE A 194 -1.12 -7.24 20.99
CA ILE A 194 -2.18 -8.12 21.47
C ILE A 194 -1.57 -9.29 22.27
N LEU A 195 -0.53 -9.94 21.74
CA LEU A 195 0.16 -11.04 22.43
C LEU A 195 0.79 -10.58 23.74
N ALA A 196 1.37 -9.38 23.80
CA ALA A 196 1.94 -8.81 25.02
C ALA A 196 0.86 -8.51 26.07
N GLU A 197 -0.28 -7.96 25.65
CA GLU A 197 -1.42 -7.70 26.53
C GLU A 197 -2.04 -8.99 27.09
N GLU A 198 -2.15 -10.03 26.28
CA GLU A 198 -2.60 -11.36 26.70
C GLU A 198 -1.58 -12.03 27.65
N GLY A 199 -0.28 -11.91 27.32
CA GLY A 199 0.80 -12.43 28.16
C GLY A 199 0.88 -11.77 29.52
N SER A 200 0.64 -10.45 29.60
CA SER A 200 0.67 -9.70 30.87
C SER A 200 -0.47 -10.06 31.83
N LYS A 201 -1.54 -10.69 31.31
CA LYS A 201 -2.69 -11.16 32.11
C LYS A 201 -2.48 -12.56 32.70
N LYS A 202 -1.44 -13.28 32.26
CA LYS A 202 -1.08 -14.59 32.83
C LYS A 202 -0.11 -14.37 33.97
N GLU A 203 -0.49 -14.79 35.18
CA GLU A 203 0.51 -14.99 36.24
C GLU A 203 1.47 -16.08 35.78
N ILE A 204 2.71 -15.69 35.52
CA ILE A 204 3.78 -16.63 35.16
C ILE A 204 4.45 -17.02 36.49
N GLU A 205 4.21 -18.24 36.93
CA GLU A 205 4.96 -18.82 38.04
C GLU A 205 6.36 -19.17 37.52
N ILE A 206 7.35 -18.47 38.05
CA ILE A 206 8.77 -18.70 37.70
C ILE A 206 9.37 -19.57 38.78
N ASP A 207 9.77 -20.80 38.45
CA ASP A 207 10.55 -21.66 39.31
C ASP A 207 12.05 -21.29 39.16
N PHE A 208 12.58 -20.62 40.16
CA PHE A 208 13.99 -20.20 40.18
C PHE A 208 14.78 -21.06 41.20
N ARG A 209 15.81 -21.76 40.68
CA ARG A 209 16.67 -22.65 41.49
C ARG A 209 18.13 -22.29 41.29
N LEU A 210 18.89 -22.20 42.39
CA LEU A 210 20.34 -21.92 42.40
C LEU A 210 21.12 -23.20 42.69
N GLY A 211 22.03 -23.60 41.78
CA GLY A 211 22.88 -24.77 41.96
C GLY A 211 23.34 -25.38 40.64
N ASP A 212 24.00 -26.57 40.72
CA ASP A 212 24.29 -27.36 39.51
C ASP A 212 22.98 -27.85 38.90
N PHE A 213 22.80 -27.62 37.60
CA PHE A 213 21.55 -27.92 36.91
C PHE A 213 21.19 -29.42 36.93
N GLU A 214 22.18 -30.33 36.95
CA GLU A 214 21.91 -31.76 37.06
C GLU A 214 21.31 -32.12 38.42
N GLU A 215 21.65 -31.38 39.49
CA GLU A 215 21.15 -31.60 40.85
C GLU A 215 19.80 -30.88 41.07
N VAL A 216 19.77 -29.56 40.80
CA VAL A 216 18.59 -28.74 41.12
C VAL A 216 17.38 -29.03 40.25
N PHE A 217 17.58 -29.61 39.06
CA PHE A 217 16.53 -30.01 38.15
C PHE A 217 16.42 -31.54 37.99
N ALA A 218 16.90 -32.31 38.97
CA ALA A 218 16.79 -33.76 38.95
C ALA A 218 15.33 -34.25 38.97
N ASP A 219 14.42 -33.47 39.54
CA ASP A 219 13.00 -33.74 39.68
C ASP A 219 12.18 -33.41 38.38
N ILE A 220 12.78 -32.77 37.41
CA ILE A 220 12.09 -32.52 36.14
C ILE A 220 11.78 -33.86 35.43
N GLU A 221 10.53 -34.02 35.07
CA GLU A 221 10.03 -35.21 34.39
C GLU A 221 10.66 -35.38 32.99
N ASP A 222 10.98 -36.61 32.64
CA ASP A 222 11.55 -36.93 31.34
C ASP A 222 10.61 -36.52 30.20
N GLY A 223 11.14 -35.87 29.17
CA GLY A 223 10.35 -35.44 28.02
C GLY A 223 9.27 -34.39 28.31
N SER A 224 9.43 -33.57 29.35
CA SER A 224 8.44 -32.55 29.76
C SER A 224 8.75 -31.13 29.24
N ILE A 225 10.00 -30.85 28.85
CA ILE A 225 10.48 -29.52 28.48
C ILE A 225 10.40 -29.30 26.96
N ASP A 226 9.86 -28.18 26.54
CA ASP A 226 9.75 -27.82 25.13
C ASP A 226 11.06 -27.24 24.58
N CYS A 227 11.76 -26.42 25.39
CA CYS A 227 12.97 -25.74 24.96
C CYS A 227 13.90 -25.46 26.14
N ILE A 228 15.20 -25.65 25.93
CA ILE A 228 16.26 -25.21 26.82
C ILE A 228 16.98 -24.02 26.16
N ILE A 229 17.17 -22.93 26.89
CA ILE A 229 17.98 -21.78 26.47
C ILE A 229 19.02 -21.56 27.56
N THR A 230 20.31 -21.60 27.22
CA THR A 230 21.39 -21.56 28.22
C THR A 230 22.65 -20.88 27.68
N ASP A 231 23.45 -20.37 28.58
CA ASP A 231 24.76 -19.75 28.32
C ASP A 231 25.84 -20.41 29.18
N PRO A 232 26.35 -21.58 28.77
CA PRO A 232 27.40 -22.29 29.50
C PRO A 232 28.73 -21.54 29.47
N PRO A 233 29.65 -21.75 30.45
CA PRO A 233 30.94 -21.10 30.44
C PRO A 233 31.81 -21.54 29.27
N TYR A 234 32.51 -20.58 28.59
CA TYR A 234 33.27 -20.79 27.38
C TYR A 234 34.70 -21.32 27.53
N PRO A 235 35.43 -21.08 28.64
CA PRO A 235 36.79 -21.57 28.80
C PRO A 235 36.90 -23.08 28.68
N LYS A 236 38.04 -23.55 28.11
CA LYS A 236 38.27 -24.97 27.83
C LYS A 236 38.13 -25.88 29.06
N GLU A 237 38.42 -25.37 30.26
CA GLU A 237 38.28 -26.09 31.49
C GLU A 237 36.85 -26.53 31.85
N PHE A 238 35.85 -25.82 31.24
CA PHE A 238 34.43 -26.15 31.41
C PHE A 238 33.85 -26.96 30.26
N ILE A 239 34.67 -27.48 29.35
CA ILE A 239 34.19 -28.18 28.15
C ILE A 239 33.35 -29.43 28.51
N GLU A 240 33.58 -30.05 29.67
CA GLU A 240 32.79 -31.19 30.14
C GLU A 240 31.33 -30.81 30.45
N CYS A 241 31.06 -29.55 30.75
CA CYS A 241 29.70 -29.03 30.97
C CYS A 241 28.81 -29.29 29.78
N TRP A 242 29.37 -29.30 28.59
CA TRP A 242 28.60 -29.53 27.33
C TRP A 242 28.14 -30.98 27.18
N SER A 243 28.94 -31.97 27.60
CA SER A 243 28.50 -33.37 27.66
C SER A 243 27.43 -33.60 28.71
N LYS A 244 27.56 -32.94 29.88
CA LYS A 244 26.50 -32.94 30.93
C LYS A 244 25.22 -32.34 30.42
N LEU A 245 25.29 -31.14 29.77
CA LEU A 245 24.15 -30.47 29.17
C LEU A 245 23.45 -31.31 28.10
N SER A 246 24.22 -31.94 27.22
CA SER A 246 23.71 -32.83 26.17
C SER A 246 22.89 -33.97 26.76
N ARG A 247 23.40 -34.64 27.78
CA ARG A 247 22.74 -35.74 28.47
C ARG A 247 21.49 -35.29 29.21
N PHE A 248 21.57 -34.19 29.96
CA PHE A 248 20.42 -33.59 30.64
C PHE A 248 19.32 -33.20 29.65
N ALA A 249 19.67 -32.46 28.59
CA ALA A 249 18.74 -32.05 27.56
C ALA A 249 18.05 -33.23 26.89
N LYS A 250 18.80 -34.31 26.59
CA LYS A 250 18.21 -35.54 26.03
C LYS A 250 17.13 -36.14 26.92
N ARG A 251 17.35 -36.09 28.24
CA ARG A 251 16.38 -36.63 29.20
C ARG A 251 15.10 -35.80 29.26
N VAL A 252 15.24 -34.47 29.42
CA VAL A 252 14.10 -33.61 29.76
C VAL A 252 13.34 -33.05 28.55
N LEU A 253 13.99 -32.95 27.37
CA LEU A 253 13.34 -32.40 26.18
C LEU A 253 12.27 -33.34 25.63
N LYS A 254 11.15 -32.76 25.26
CA LYS A 254 10.13 -33.45 24.44
C LYS A 254 10.69 -33.89 23.07
N PRO A 255 10.07 -34.87 22.42
CA PRO A 255 10.35 -35.14 21.00
C PRO A 255 10.21 -33.84 20.19
N ASN A 256 11.22 -33.51 19.38
CA ASN A 256 11.35 -32.26 18.61
C ASN A 256 11.53 -30.97 19.47
N GLY A 257 11.85 -31.09 20.77
CA GLY A 257 12.28 -29.98 21.59
C GLY A 257 13.67 -29.48 21.19
N PHE A 258 13.99 -28.22 21.51
CA PHE A 258 15.26 -27.58 21.16
C PHE A 258 16.11 -27.27 22.38
N CYS A 259 17.44 -27.50 22.24
CA CYS A 259 18.44 -26.95 23.15
C CYS A 259 19.20 -25.84 22.40
N ILE A 260 19.03 -24.60 22.83
CA ILE A 260 19.71 -23.42 22.28
C ILE A 260 20.76 -22.99 23.28
N ALA A 261 22.03 -23.05 22.91
CA ALA A 261 23.14 -22.71 23.78
C ALA A 261 24.07 -21.67 23.13
N TYR A 262 24.43 -20.64 23.90
CA TYR A 262 25.48 -19.72 23.47
C TYR A 262 26.83 -20.39 23.59
N SER A 263 27.74 -20.17 22.65
CA SER A 263 29.05 -20.75 22.61
C SER A 263 30.09 -19.79 22.05
N GLY A 264 31.29 -19.83 22.59
CA GLY A 264 32.44 -19.14 21.99
C GLY A 264 32.92 -19.84 20.72
N GLN A 265 33.41 -19.06 19.74
CA GLN A 265 33.88 -19.59 18.45
C GLN A 265 35.10 -20.50 18.57
N MET A 266 35.99 -20.24 19.56
CA MET A 266 37.29 -20.91 19.67
C MET A 266 37.15 -22.43 19.84
N HIS A 267 36.18 -22.91 20.60
CA HIS A 267 35.98 -24.32 20.92
C HIS A 267 34.73 -24.91 20.27
N LEU A 268 34.12 -24.19 19.35
CA LEU A 268 32.84 -24.59 18.72
C LEU A 268 32.86 -26.04 18.14
N PRO A 269 33.90 -26.49 17.43
CA PRO A 269 33.93 -27.88 16.93
C PRO A 269 33.84 -28.93 18.05
N GLU A 270 34.52 -28.70 19.19
CA GLU A 270 34.46 -29.60 20.32
C GLU A 270 33.12 -29.56 21.05
N VAL A 271 32.53 -28.33 21.15
CA VAL A 271 31.18 -28.15 21.69
C VAL A 271 30.14 -28.92 20.87
N ILE A 272 30.16 -28.77 19.53
CA ILE A 272 29.25 -29.51 18.64
C ILE A 272 29.42 -31.02 18.80
N LYS A 273 30.67 -31.51 18.89
CA LYS A 273 30.95 -32.91 19.09
C LYS A 273 30.31 -33.43 20.38
N ARG A 274 30.47 -32.70 21.50
CA ARG A 274 29.93 -33.09 22.81
C ARG A 274 28.39 -33.00 22.87
N MET A 275 27.83 -31.96 22.26
CA MET A 275 26.38 -31.85 22.15
C MET A 275 25.78 -33.00 21.33
N ASN A 276 26.46 -33.44 20.28
CA ASN A 276 26.04 -34.55 19.42
C ASN A 276 26.18 -35.96 20.07
N GLU A 277 26.72 -36.08 21.28
CA GLU A 277 26.71 -37.33 22.03
C GLU A 277 25.28 -37.82 22.32
N HIS A 278 24.33 -36.89 22.48
CA HIS A 278 22.95 -37.19 22.85
C HIS A 278 21.88 -36.42 22.08
N LEU A 279 22.24 -35.34 21.37
CA LEU A 279 21.35 -34.48 20.61
C LEU A 279 21.79 -34.42 19.16
N ASP A 280 20.84 -34.22 18.24
CA ASP A 280 21.13 -33.98 16.83
C ASP A 280 21.40 -32.49 16.57
N TYR A 281 22.51 -32.16 15.90
CA TYR A 281 22.80 -30.81 15.48
C TYR A 281 21.78 -30.32 14.44
N TYR A 282 21.19 -29.15 14.70
CA TYR A 282 20.19 -28.56 13.81
C TYR A 282 20.72 -27.32 13.07
N TRP A 283 21.21 -26.32 13.80
CA TRP A 283 21.63 -25.05 13.22
C TRP A 283 22.59 -24.27 14.10
N THR A 284 23.41 -23.40 13.48
CA THR A 284 24.21 -22.37 14.17
C THR A 284 23.81 -20.98 13.66
N PHE A 285 23.52 -20.08 14.59
CA PHE A 285 23.33 -18.67 14.32
C PHE A 285 24.63 -17.92 14.60
N ALA A 286 25.07 -17.05 13.68
CA ALA A 286 26.27 -16.23 13.82
C ALA A 286 25.90 -14.74 13.88
#